data_72f8f8a8750d949606a0b69f96d9fea8
#
_entry.id   72f8f8a8750d949606a0b69f96d9fea8
#
_cell.length_a   1.000
_cell.length_b   1.000
_cell.length_c   1.000
_cell.angle_alpha   90.00
_cell.angle_beta   90.00
_cell.angle_gamma   90.00
#
_symmetry.space_group_name_H-M   'P 1'
#
loop_
_entity.id
_entity.type
_entity.pdbx_description
1 polymer ?
#
loop_
_entity_poly.entity_id
_entity_poly.type
_entity_poly.pdbx_seq_one_letter_code
_entity_poly.pdbx_strand_id
1 'polypeptide(L)'
;MRNFKDKKADIELIYKTANNLNLPIHIFLPEGDIHKAQAVLVIHGGGWNDAIKDNSPWNGGWMGNNARYLAENGFIGIAVSYRSLMVSEELNVGDILLDCADAIRYIKEHLKFIDFGDIIYMGDSAGGYLVTVLGLSQNDELRPKAVVSLNPVLGLLDSKWKYGFNNCADIGKLTPKNIIGEKCARFLFMHGTNDSTVEIEYTEELNDMLRKTGHKSELVKIPDAQHAFILYDYKYPDEYVTDIMDRIITYINAELK
;
A
#
# COMPACT_ATOMS: atom_id res chain seq x y z
N MET A 1 -1.87 27.06 9.51
CA MET A 1 -1.80 26.05 8.41
C MET A 1 -3.15 25.36 8.34
N ARG A 2 -3.69 25.11 7.13
CA ARG A 2 -4.86 24.23 6.99
C ARG A 2 -4.47 22.85 7.51
N ASN A 3 -5.33 22.23 8.26
CA ASN A 3 -5.13 20.84 8.65
C ASN A 3 -5.26 19.97 7.39
N PHE A 4 -4.21 19.28 6.96
CA PHE A 4 -4.24 18.44 5.75
C PHE A 4 -5.33 17.36 5.82
N LYS A 5 -5.73 16.94 7.03
CA LYS A 5 -6.81 15.97 7.25
C LYS A 5 -8.18 16.48 6.79
N ASP A 6 -8.36 17.78 6.69
CA ASP A 6 -9.60 18.41 6.20
C ASP A 6 -9.65 18.49 4.65
N LYS A 7 -8.55 18.12 3.97
CA LYS A 7 -8.49 18.14 2.51
C LYS A 7 -9.43 17.08 1.94
N LYS A 8 -10.41 17.52 1.18
CA LYS A 8 -11.26 16.63 0.39
C LYS A 8 -10.46 16.06 -0.78
N ALA A 9 -10.88 14.91 -1.29
CA ALA A 9 -10.33 14.42 -2.55
C ALA A 9 -10.65 15.42 -3.68
N ASP A 10 -9.64 15.72 -4.49
CA ASP A 10 -9.80 16.58 -5.67
C ASP A 10 -10.52 15.81 -6.78
N ILE A 11 -10.32 14.48 -6.84
CA ILE A 11 -10.96 13.58 -7.79
C ILE A 11 -11.43 12.34 -7.05
N GLU A 12 -12.69 11.97 -7.22
CA GLU A 12 -13.29 10.74 -6.70
C GLU A 12 -13.81 9.92 -7.88
N LEU A 13 -13.38 8.66 -7.99
CA LEU A 13 -13.72 7.76 -9.08
C LEU A 13 -14.18 6.41 -8.53
N ILE A 14 -15.07 5.74 -9.26
CA ILE A 14 -15.39 4.33 -9.04
C ILE A 14 -14.67 3.55 -10.14
N TYR A 15 -13.65 2.77 -9.77
CA TYR A 15 -12.86 2.02 -10.74
C TYR A 15 -13.46 0.66 -11.07
N LYS A 16 -14.31 0.15 -10.19
CA LYS A 16 -14.91 -1.18 -10.31
C LYS A 16 -16.23 -1.25 -9.53
N THR A 17 -17.17 -2.00 -10.06
CA THR A 17 -18.36 -2.48 -9.32
C THR A 17 -18.29 -4.00 -9.24
N ALA A 18 -18.24 -4.57 -8.05
CA ALA A 18 -18.16 -6.01 -7.81
C ALA A 18 -18.94 -6.39 -6.55
N ASN A 19 -19.65 -7.52 -6.56
CA ASN A 19 -20.53 -7.94 -5.47
C ASN A 19 -21.53 -6.83 -5.04
N ASN A 20 -22.06 -6.07 -6.00
CA ASN A 20 -22.92 -4.89 -5.79
C ASN A 20 -22.29 -3.76 -4.96
N LEU A 21 -20.96 -3.73 -4.86
CA LEU A 21 -20.19 -2.70 -4.17
C LEU A 21 -19.44 -1.83 -5.18
N ASN A 22 -19.49 -0.53 -4.98
CA ASN A 22 -18.67 0.43 -5.71
C ASN A 22 -17.31 0.57 -5.03
N LEU A 23 -16.23 0.35 -5.77
CA LEU A 23 -14.88 0.45 -5.26
C LEU A 23 -14.28 1.80 -5.65
N PRO A 24 -14.15 2.74 -4.71
CA PRO A 24 -13.67 4.09 -4.99
C PRO A 24 -12.14 4.19 -5.01
N ILE A 25 -11.68 5.21 -5.74
CA ILE A 25 -10.35 5.80 -5.67
C ILE A 25 -10.51 7.26 -5.30
N HIS A 26 -9.74 7.74 -4.34
CA HIS A 26 -9.65 9.15 -4.00
C HIS A 26 -8.26 9.68 -4.37
N ILE A 27 -8.21 10.80 -5.08
CA ILE A 27 -6.97 11.43 -5.52
C ILE A 27 -6.87 12.80 -4.88
N PHE A 28 -5.73 13.06 -4.28
CA PHE A 28 -5.36 14.31 -3.65
C PHE A 28 -4.21 14.92 -4.46
N LEU A 29 -4.45 16.10 -5.03
CA LEU A 29 -3.49 16.79 -5.87
C LEU A 29 -2.65 17.76 -5.03
N PRO A 30 -1.35 17.89 -5.34
CA PRO A 30 -0.51 18.91 -4.73
C PRO A 30 -0.84 20.30 -5.27
N GLU A 31 -0.39 21.34 -4.57
CA GLU A 31 -0.34 22.67 -5.15
C GLU A 31 0.73 22.74 -6.25
N GLY A 32 0.44 23.51 -7.32
CA GLY A 32 1.36 23.72 -8.43
C GLY A 32 1.15 22.82 -9.65
N ASP A 33 2.23 22.49 -10.36
CA ASP A 33 2.19 21.76 -11.63
C ASP A 33 2.09 20.23 -11.38
N ILE A 34 0.89 19.70 -11.49
CA ILE A 34 0.62 18.27 -11.28
C ILE A 34 1.34 17.35 -12.27
N HIS A 35 1.73 17.84 -13.45
CA HIS A 35 2.46 17.04 -14.45
C HIS A 35 3.92 16.76 -14.06
N LYS A 36 4.44 17.47 -13.06
CA LYS A 36 5.78 17.27 -12.50
C LYS A 36 5.76 16.53 -11.16
N ALA A 37 4.57 16.34 -10.59
CA ALA A 37 4.41 15.69 -9.31
C ALA A 37 4.48 14.17 -9.46
N GLN A 38 5.33 13.52 -8.67
CA GLN A 38 5.39 12.07 -8.59
C GLN A 38 4.14 11.52 -7.90
N ALA A 39 3.59 10.41 -8.40
CA ALA A 39 2.41 9.81 -7.82
C ALA A 39 2.79 8.72 -6.80
N VAL A 40 2.09 8.73 -5.66
CA VAL A 40 2.15 7.68 -4.65
C VAL A 40 0.77 7.06 -4.47
N LEU A 41 0.62 5.82 -4.89
CA LEU A 41 -0.58 5.03 -4.72
C LEU A 41 -0.55 4.34 -3.35
N VAL A 42 -1.57 4.57 -2.55
CA VAL A 42 -1.63 4.15 -1.14
C VAL A 42 -2.72 3.08 -0.97
N ILE A 43 -2.33 1.91 -0.43
CA ILE A 43 -3.23 0.79 -0.13
C ILE A 43 -3.27 0.57 1.38
N HIS A 44 -4.46 0.71 1.98
CA HIS A 44 -4.64 0.63 3.42
C HIS A 44 -4.60 -0.81 3.97
N GLY A 45 -4.32 -0.94 5.25
CA GLY A 45 -4.39 -2.18 6.01
C GLY A 45 -5.80 -2.56 6.46
N GLY A 46 -5.92 -3.15 7.66
CA GLY A 46 -7.18 -3.60 8.24
C GLY A 46 -7.44 -5.10 8.06
N GLY A 47 -6.38 -5.91 7.88
CA GLY A 47 -6.48 -7.37 7.79
C GLY A 47 -7.33 -7.87 6.63
N TRP A 48 -7.47 -7.10 5.56
CA TRP A 48 -8.37 -7.33 4.42
C TRP A 48 -9.86 -7.40 4.77
N ASN A 49 -10.23 -7.28 6.05
CA ASN A 49 -11.61 -7.29 6.53
C ASN A 49 -12.17 -5.88 6.73
N ASP A 50 -11.31 -4.93 7.11
CA ASP A 50 -11.70 -3.53 7.29
C ASP A 50 -11.49 -2.72 5.99
N ALA A 51 -12.28 -3.07 5.00
CA ALA A 51 -12.27 -2.55 3.64
C ALA A 51 -13.72 -2.31 3.18
N ILE A 52 -13.96 -2.12 1.88
CA ILE A 52 -15.31 -1.87 1.36
C ILE A 52 -16.21 -3.10 1.57
N LYS A 53 -17.27 -2.93 2.33
CA LYS A 53 -18.29 -3.97 2.64
C LYS A 53 -19.71 -3.50 2.38
N ASP A 54 -19.90 -2.22 2.16
CA ASP A 54 -21.15 -1.58 1.77
C ASP A 54 -20.87 -0.34 0.92
N ASN A 55 -21.90 0.33 0.42
CA ASN A 55 -21.78 1.54 -0.39
C ASN A 55 -21.86 2.83 0.44
N SER A 56 -21.46 2.78 1.70
CA SER A 56 -21.33 3.99 2.53
C SER A 56 -20.24 4.92 1.99
N PRO A 57 -20.30 6.23 2.27
CA PRO A 57 -19.27 7.16 1.89
C PRO A 57 -17.90 6.74 2.40
N TRP A 58 -16.91 6.65 1.51
CA TRP A 58 -15.54 6.28 1.83
C TRP A 58 -14.65 7.54 1.89
N ASN A 59 -13.73 7.62 2.81
CA ASN A 59 -12.88 8.77 3.06
C ASN A 59 -11.37 8.53 2.81
N GLY A 60 -11.03 7.48 2.07
CA GLY A 60 -9.65 7.10 1.78
C GLY A 60 -9.13 5.93 2.61
N GLY A 61 -9.98 5.32 3.45
CA GLY A 61 -9.59 4.21 4.33
C GLY A 61 -8.58 4.64 5.40
N TRP A 62 -7.96 3.69 6.07
CA TRP A 62 -7.00 3.92 7.16
C TRP A 62 -5.80 4.78 6.76
N MET A 63 -5.38 4.75 5.49
CA MET A 63 -4.27 5.54 4.98
C MET A 63 -4.70 6.79 4.18
N GLY A 64 -5.97 7.18 4.23
CA GLY A 64 -6.45 8.39 3.55
C GLY A 64 -5.71 9.66 3.99
N ASN A 65 -5.39 9.78 5.28
CA ASN A 65 -4.61 10.92 5.79
C ASN A 65 -3.15 10.90 5.33
N ASN A 66 -2.57 9.72 5.09
CA ASN A 66 -1.23 9.61 4.50
C ASN A 66 -1.23 10.10 3.04
N ALA A 67 -2.27 9.76 2.25
CA ALA A 67 -2.41 10.27 0.89
C ALA A 67 -2.59 11.80 0.85
N ARG A 68 -3.37 12.36 1.80
CA ARG A 68 -3.52 13.83 1.97
C ARG A 68 -2.21 14.50 2.33
N TYR A 69 -1.46 13.90 3.27
CA TYR A 69 -0.15 14.42 3.68
C TYR A 69 0.86 14.42 2.53
N LEU A 70 0.88 13.37 1.71
CA LEU A 70 1.69 13.33 0.49
C LEU A 70 1.34 14.47 -0.47
N ALA A 71 0.05 14.78 -0.65
CA ALA A 71 -0.37 15.89 -1.50
C ALA A 71 0.07 17.25 -0.98
N GLU A 72 0.01 17.49 0.34
CA GLU A 72 0.55 18.73 0.95
C GLU A 72 2.08 18.86 0.77
N ASN A 73 2.78 17.73 0.51
CA ASN A 73 4.22 17.69 0.32
C ASN A 73 4.65 17.53 -1.16
N GLY A 74 3.77 17.87 -2.10
CA GLY A 74 4.11 17.97 -3.52
C GLY A 74 3.98 16.68 -4.34
N PHE A 75 3.35 15.64 -3.80
CA PHE A 75 3.06 14.38 -4.51
C PHE A 75 1.59 14.32 -4.95
N ILE A 76 1.28 13.49 -5.93
CA ILE A 76 -0.10 13.07 -6.17
C ILE A 76 -0.38 11.89 -5.24
N GLY A 77 -1.20 12.10 -4.20
CA GLY A 77 -1.62 11.06 -3.26
C GLY A 77 -2.85 10.33 -3.78
N ILE A 78 -2.77 9.00 -3.97
CA ILE A 78 -3.87 8.21 -4.53
C ILE A 78 -4.25 7.13 -3.51
N ALA A 79 -5.38 7.28 -2.85
CA ALA A 79 -5.92 6.24 -1.97
C ALA A 79 -6.81 5.28 -2.77
N VAL A 80 -6.49 3.99 -2.69
CA VAL A 80 -7.22 2.92 -3.40
C VAL A 80 -7.97 2.06 -2.40
N SER A 81 -9.24 1.80 -2.69
CA SER A 81 -10.05 0.84 -1.96
C SER A 81 -9.99 -0.55 -2.58
N TYR A 82 -10.47 -1.54 -1.85
CA TYR A 82 -10.69 -2.92 -2.30
C TYR A 82 -11.84 -3.54 -1.51
N ARG A 83 -12.37 -4.69 -1.95
CA ARG A 83 -13.45 -5.40 -1.24
C ARG A 83 -12.94 -5.97 0.08
N SER A 84 -13.78 -5.92 1.12
CA SER A 84 -13.56 -6.70 2.33
C SER A 84 -13.74 -8.20 2.08
N LEU A 85 -12.93 -9.04 2.69
CA LEU A 85 -13.15 -10.50 2.70
C LEU A 85 -14.48 -10.90 3.38
N MET A 86 -15.05 -9.99 4.20
CA MET A 86 -16.35 -10.23 4.86
C MET A 86 -17.56 -10.15 3.90
N VAL A 87 -17.35 -9.72 2.65
CA VAL A 87 -18.42 -9.58 1.64
C VAL A 87 -18.91 -10.95 1.16
N SER A 88 -18.02 -11.94 1.07
CA SER A 88 -18.35 -13.29 0.65
C SER A 88 -17.32 -14.28 1.16
N GLU A 89 -17.77 -15.45 1.62
CA GLU A 89 -16.90 -16.56 2.04
C GLU A 89 -16.07 -17.15 0.87
N GLU A 90 -16.43 -16.85 -0.37
CA GLU A 90 -15.71 -17.30 -1.56
C GLU A 90 -14.48 -16.44 -1.85
N LEU A 91 -14.43 -15.20 -1.32
CA LEU A 91 -13.31 -14.29 -1.55
C LEU A 91 -12.05 -14.72 -0.78
N ASN A 92 -10.92 -14.49 -1.41
CA ASN A 92 -9.61 -14.63 -0.80
C ASN A 92 -8.70 -13.45 -1.19
N VAL A 93 -7.51 -13.40 -0.63
CA VAL A 93 -6.58 -12.27 -0.86
C VAL A 93 -6.14 -12.16 -2.32
N GLY A 94 -6.20 -13.25 -3.10
CA GLY A 94 -6.00 -13.20 -4.56
C GLY A 94 -7.03 -12.31 -5.25
N ASP A 95 -8.31 -12.36 -4.83
CA ASP A 95 -9.37 -11.49 -5.36
C ASP A 95 -9.15 -10.03 -4.97
N ILE A 96 -8.65 -9.79 -3.76
CA ILE A 96 -8.29 -8.45 -3.29
C ILE A 96 -7.10 -7.88 -4.10
N LEU A 97 -6.11 -8.71 -4.42
CA LEU A 97 -5.02 -8.32 -5.33
C LEU A 97 -5.53 -7.98 -6.73
N LEU A 98 -6.52 -8.72 -7.24
CA LEU A 98 -7.17 -8.40 -8.52
C LEU A 98 -7.91 -7.06 -8.45
N ASP A 99 -8.57 -6.72 -7.34
CA ASP A 99 -9.19 -5.40 -7.17
C ASP A 99 -8.12 -4.30 -7.25
N CYS A 100 -6.99 -4.46 -6.57
CA CYS A 100 -5.88 -3.51 -6.64
C CYS A 100 -5.29 -3.41 -8.06
N ALA A 101 -5.14 -4.54 -8.76
CA ALA A 101 -4.66 -4.56 -10.14
C ALA A 101 -5.63 -3.85 -11.10
N ASP A 102 -6.93 -4.02 -10.92
CA ASP A 102 -7.95 -3.33 -11.69
C ASP A 102 -7.95 -1.82 -11.43
N ALA A 103 -7.73 -1.40 -10.19
CA ALA A 103 -7.56 0.02 -9.84
C ALA A 103 -6.34 0.62 -10.55
N ILE A 104 -5.20 -0.08 -10.56
CA ILE A 104 -3.98 0.36 -11.25
C ILE A 104 -4.24 0.52 -12.76
N ARG A 105 -4.87 -0.47 -13.40
CA ARG A 105 -5.22 -0.41 -14.83
C ARG A 105 -6.16 0.75 -15.13
N TYR A 106 -7.18 0.92 -14.29
CA TYR A 106 -8.15 2.00 -14.43
C TYR A 106 -7.48 3.37 -14.35
N ILE A 107 -6.61 3.60 -13.35
CA ILE A 107 -5.85 4.85 -13.20
C ILE A 107 -4.99 5.09 -14.44
N LYS A 108 -4.26 4.07 -14.89
CA LYS A 108 -3.37 4.14 -16.07
C LYS A 108 -4.12 4.47 -17.36
N GLU A 109 -5.34 3.95 -17.49
CA GLU A 109 -6.18 4.21 -18.66
C GLU A 109 -6.80 5.60 -18.65
N HIS A 110 -7.27 6.09 -17.50
CA HIS A 110 -8.10 7.28 -17.41
C HIS A 110 -7.37 8.54 -16.93
N LEU A 111 -6.25 8.42 -16.21
CA LEU A 111 -5.53 9.55 -15.61
C LEU A 111 -4.16 9.75 -16.26
N LYS A 112 -4.18 10.31 -17.48
CA LYS A 112 -2.99 10.45 -18.32
C LYS A 112 -1.94 11.46 -17.82
N PHE A 113 -2.25 12.22 -16.78
CA PHE A 113 -1.29 13.11 -16.12
C PHE A 113 -0.39 12.38 -15.10
N ILE A 114 -0.66 11.09 -14.80
CA ILE A 114 0.15 10.28 -13.90
C ILE A 114 1.22 9.54 -14.71
N ASP A 115 2.48 9.75 -14.36
CA ASP A 115 3.59 8.98 -14.92
C ASP A 115 3.74 7.63 -14.21
N PHE A 116 3.31 6.56 -14.87
CA PHE A 116 3.44 5.19 -14.36
C PHE A 116 4.88 4.65 -14.40
N GLY A 117 5.78 5.29 -15.15
CA GLY A 117 7.21 4.97 -15.11
C GLY A 117 7.88 5.39 -13.80
N ASP A 118 7.24 6.32 -13.07
CA ASP A 118 7.76 6.91 -11.83
C ASP A 118 6.85 6.71 -10.62
N ILE A 119 5.80 5.89 -10.73
CA ILE A 119 4.84 5.67 -9.64
C ILE A 119 5.43 4.86 -8.49
N ILE A 120 5.06 5.21 -7.27
CA ILE A 120 5.40 4.50 -6.04
C ILE A 120 4.14 3.90 -5.45
N TYR A 121 4.24 2.67 -4.93
CA TYR A 121 3.16 2.10 -4.11
C TYR A 121 3.57 2.11 -2.65
N MET A 122 2.65 2.55 -1.78
CA MET A 122 2.82 2.55 -0.34
C MET A 122 1.67 1.80 0.32
N GLY A 123 1.96 0.98 1.32
CA GLY A 123 0.90 0.24 2.00
C GLY A 123 1.29 -0.17 3.41
N ASP A 124 0.28 -0.26 4.29
CA ASP A 124 0.40 -0.62 5.70
C ASP A 124 -0.22 -2.00 5.98
N SER A 125 0.44 -2.83 6.78
CA SER A 125 -0.12 -4.10 7.26
C SER A 125 -0.60 -5.03 6.11
N ALA A 126 -1.88 -5.34 6.04
CA ALA A 126 -2.50 -6.05 4.92
C ALA A 126 -2.28 -5.32 3.57
N GLY A 127 -2.33 -3.98 3.55
CA GLY A 127 -1.98 -3.18 2.38
C GLY A 127 -0.49 -3.25 2.05
N GLY A 128 0.37 -3.34 3.07
CA GLY A 128 1.81 -3.57 2.92
C GLY A 128 2.11 -4.88 2.20
N TYR A 129 1.36 -5.94 2.51
CA TYR A 129 1.41 -7.20 1.75
C TYR A 129 1.01 -6.98 0.28
N LEU A 130 -0.13 -6.30 0.04
CA LEU A 130 -0.65 -6.10 -1.32
C LEU A 130 0.36 -5.34 -2.19
N VAL A 131 0.93 -4.23 -1.71
CA VAL A 131 1.95 -3.49 -2.46
C VAL A 131 3.25 -4.29 -2.63
N THR A 132 3.59 -5.17 -1.68
CA THR A 132 4.76 -6.04 -1.78
C THR A 132 4.58 -7.05 -2.92
N VAL A 133 3.43 -7.74 -3.01
CA VAL A 133 3.14 -8.67 -4.10
C VAL A 133 3.11 -7.96 -5.45
N LEU A 134 2.51 -6.77 -5.54
CA LEU A 134 2.50 -5.95 -6.76
C LEU A 134 3.91 -5.53 -7.17
N GLY A 135 4.78 -5.19 -6.21
CA GLY A 135 6.18 -4.83 -6.45
C GLY A 135 7.04 -6.00 -6.94
N LEU A 136 6.67 -7.23 -6.60
CA LEU A 136 7.30 -8.47 -7.07
C LEU A 136 6.72 -8.98 -8.39
N SER A 137 5.68 -8.33 -8.92
CA SER A 137 5.01 -8.75 -10.15
C SER A 137 5.96 -8.77 -11.34
N GLN A 138 5.96 -9.87 -12.11
CA GLN A 138 6.67 -9.95 -13.38
C GLN A 138 5.91 -9.24 -14.52
N ASN A 139 4.66 -8.81 -14.28
CA ASN A 139 3.90 -7.98 -15.19
C ASN A 139 4.30 -6.51 -15.02
N ASP A 140 4.99 -5.96 -16.04
CA ASP A 140 5.45 -4.56 -16.06
C ASP A 140 4.29 -3.53 -15.99
N GLU A 141 3.06 -3.95 -16.34
CA GLU A 141 1.88 -3.10 -16.22
C GLU A 141 1.52 -2.79 -14.76
N LEU A 142 1.76 -3.74 -13.86
CA LEU A 142 1.35 -3.67 -12.45
C LEU A 142 2.49 -3.28 -11.52
N ARG A 143 3.76 -3.48 -11.96
CA ARG A 143 4.91 -3.24 -11.12
C ARG A 143 5.25 -1.75 -11.05
N PRO A 144 5.34 -1.14 -9.84
CA PRO A 144 5.76 0.25 -9.66
C PRO A 144 7.28 0.39 -9.79
N LYS A 145 7.77 1.63 -9.86
CA LYS A 145 9.19 1.94 -9.71
C LYS A 145 9.73 1.53 -8.35
N ALA A 146 8.96 1.81 -7.30
CA ALA A 146 9.33 1.46 -5.93
C ALA A 146 8.11 1.14 -5.06
N VAL A 147 8.38 0.44 -3.96
CA VAL A 147 7.41 0.07 -2.92
C VAL A 147 7.90 0.57 -1.58
N VAL A 148 7.03 1.25 -0.84
CA VAL A 148 7.18 1.55 0.59
C VAL A 148 6.21 0.63 1.34
N SER A 149 6.75 -0.41 1.95
CA SER A 149 5.95 -1.45 2.62
C SER A 149 6.13 -1.35 4.13
N LEU A 150 5.04 -1.03 4.82
CA LEU A 150 5.01 -0.68 6.23
C LEU A 150 4.42 -1.83 7.03
N ASN A 151 5.18 -2.37 7.98
CA ASN A 151 4.80 -3.54 8.80
C ASN A 151 3.93 -4.57 8.05
N PRO A 152 4.39 -5.06 6.88
CA PRO A 152 3.58 -5.89 5.99
C PRO A 152 3.28 -7.27 6.56
N VAL A 153 2.09 -7.79 6.29
CA VAL A 153 1.70 -9.17 6.63
C VAL A 153 2.38 -10.15 5.67
N LEU A 154 3.52 -10.71 6.04
CA LEU A 154 4.31 -11.62 5.18
C LEU A 154 4.31 -13.08 5.64
N GLY A 155 4.06 -13.34 6.93
CA GLY A 155 3.95 -14.67 7.50
C GLY A 155 2.59 -15.31 7.26
N LEU A 156 2.35 -15.83 6.04
CA LEU A 156 1.01 -16.24 5.61
C LEU A 156 0.61 -17.64 6.08
N LEU A 157 1.55 -18.60 6.08
CA LEU A 157 1.25 -20.01 6.24
C LEU A 157 1.14 -20.45 7.71
N ASP A 158 1.92 -19.82 8.58
CA ASP A 158 2.08 -20.22 9.97
C ASP A 158 1.40 -19.25 10.94
N SER A 159 0.59 -18.32 10.43
CA SER A 159 0.06 -17.21 11.20
C SER A 159 -1.47 -17.18 11.27
N LYS A 160 -1.96 -16.31 12.15
CA LYS A 160 -3.37 -15.92 12.26
C LYS A 160 -3.93 -15.32 10.96
N TRP A 161 -3.08 -14.96 9.99
CA TRP A 161 -3.46 -14.35 8.71
C TRP A 161 -3.88 -15.36 7.64
N LYS A 162 -3.76 -16.67 7.94
CA LYS A 162 -4.10 -17.76 7.02
C LYS A 162 -5.55 -17.69 6.51
N TYR A 163 -6.47 -17.10 7.28
CA TYR A 163 -7.87 -16.97 6.87
C TYR A 163 -8.06 -16.22 5.54
N GLY A 164 -7.20 -15.24 5.23
CA GLY A 164 -7.25 -14.50 3.97
C GLY A 164 -6.95 -15.35 2.73
N PHE A 165 -6.43 -16.56 2.92
CA PHE A 165 -6.02 -17.47 1.85
C PHE A 165 -6.91 -18.72 1.76
N ASN A 166 -8.01 -18.75 2.52
CA ASN A 166 -9.02 -19.79 2.36
C ASN A 166 -9.50 -19.78 0.91
N ASN A 167 -9.78 -20.97 0.35
CA ASN A 167 -10.19 -21.16 -1.05
C ASN A 167 -9.17 -20.65 -2.10
N CYS A 168 -7.94 -20.32 -1.71
CA CYS A 168 -6.89 -19.96 -2.65
C CYS A 168 -6.36 -21.24 -3.30
N ALA A 169 -6.43 -21.34 -4.63
CA ALA A 169 -5.99 -22.52 -5.37
C ALA A 169 -4.47 -22.76 -5.26
N ASP A 170 -3.67 -21.70 -5.14
CA ASP A 170 -2.22 -21.78 -5.04
C ASP A 170 -1.67 -20.61 -4.20
N ILE A 171 -1.64 -20.83 -2.90
CA ILE A 171 -1.08 -19.85 -1.95
C ILE A 171 0.42 -19.59 -2.22
N GLY A 172 1.12 -20.53 -2.82
CA GLY A 172 2.53 -20.37 -3.17
C GLY A 172 2.77 -19.20 -4.11
N LYS A 173 1.85 -18.96 -5.05
CA LYS A 173 1.89 -17.82 -5.98
C LYS A 173 1.55 -16.47 -5.34
N LEU A 174 1.02 -16.48 -4.13
CA LEU A 174 0.70 -15.30 -3.35
C LEU A 174 1.69 -15.10 -2.19
N THR A 175 2.61 -16.02 -1.97
CA THR A 175 3.64 -15.92 -0.92
C THR A 175 4.82 -15.11 -1.44
N PRO A 176 5.10 -13.89 -0.92
CA PRO A 176 6.11 -12.98 -1.47
C PRO A 176 7.47 -13.61 -1.70
N LYS A 177 7.99 -14.40 -0.76
CA LYS A 177 9.29 -15.06 -0.90
C LYS A 177 9.39 -16.08 -2.03
N ASN A 178 8.26 -16.62 -2.48
CA ASN A 178 8.21 -17.63 -3.54
C ASN A 178 8.10 -17.01 -4.94
N ILE A 179 7.77 -15.72 -5.02
CA ILE A 179 7.50 -15.02 -6.29
C ILE A 179 8.56 -13.97 -6.64
N ILE A 180 9.69 -13.95 -5.91
CA ILE A 180 10.84 -13.14 -6.29
C ILE A 180 11.33 -13.64 -7.65
N GLY A 181 11.22 -12.79 -8.68
CA GLY A 181 11.61 -13.09 -10.04
C GLY A 181 12.80 -12.26 -10.52
N GLU A 182 13.03 -12.22 -11.81
CA GLU A 182 14.13 -11.44 -12.41
C GLU A 182 13.92 -9.93 -12.25
N LYS A 183 12.67 -9.49 -12.27
CA LYS A 183 12.30 -8.07 -12.16
C LYS A 183 11.53 -7.84 -10.87
N CYS A 184 12.01 -6.91 -10.06
CA CYS A 184 11.33 -6.43 -8.87
C CYS A 184 11.36 -4.91 -8.80
N ALA A 185 10.36 -4.31 -8.15
CA ALA A 185 10.45 -2.92 -7.74
C ALA A 185 11.62 -2.71 -6.76
N ARG A 186 12.05 -1.46 -6.53
CA ARG A 186 12.89 -1.12 -5.40
C ARG A 186 12.03 -1.15 -4.12
N PHE A 187 12.53 -1.73 -3.03
CA PHE A 187 11.78 -1.84 -1.78
C PHE A 187 12.39 -1.00 -0.66
N LEU A 188 11.55 -0.21 0.01
CA LEU A 188 11.75 0.28 1.35
C LEU A 188 10.76 -0.41 2.28
N PHE A 189 11.24 -1.27 3.16
CA PHE A 189 10.47 -1.80 4.27
C PHE A 189 10.69 -0.94 5.51
N MET A 190 9.60 -0.67 6.25
CA MET A 190 9.70 -0.09 7.59
C MET A 190 8.87 -0.94 8.55
N HIS A 191 9.45 -1.33 9.69
CA HIS A 191 8.79 -2.22 10.63
C HIS A 191 9.13 -1.83 12.06
N GLY A 192 8.12 -1.82 12.93
CA GLY A 192 8.29 -1.53 14.35
C GLY A 192 8.94 -2.71 15.08
N THR A 193 9.94 -2.44 15.93
CA THR A 193 10.63 -3.51 16.68
C THR A 193 9.80 -4.12 17.80
N ASN A 194 8.68 -3.48 18.18
CA ASN A 194 7.74 -3.95 19.19
C ASN A 194 6.37 -4.31 18.58
N ASP A 195 6.38 -4.74 17.30
CA ASP A 195 5.17 -5.17 16.61
C ASP A 195 4.75 -6.57 17.07
N SER A 196 3.70 -6.64 17.89
CA SER A 196 3.11 -7.89 18.37
C SER A 196 1.96 -8.41 17.48
N THR A 197 1.66 -7.70 16.41
CA THR A 197 0.58 -8.03 15.45
C THR A 197 1.12 -8.75 14.24
N VAL A 198 2.26 -8.29 13.71
CA VAL A 198 2.95 -8.91 12.58
C VAL A 198 4.42 -9.06 12.95
N GLU A 199 4.94 -10.25 12.85
CA GLU A 199 6.30 -10.58 13.21
C GLU A 199 7.29 -9.93 12.22
N ILE A 200 8.24 -9.15 12.75
CA ILE A 200 9.25 -8.43 11.94
C ILE A 200 10.19 -9.40 11.19
N GLU A 201 10.39 -10.59 11.72
CA GLU A 201 11.28 -11.62 11.19
C GLU A 201 10.94 -11.99 9.74
N TYR A 202 9.66 -12.00 9.37
CA TYR A 202 9.25 -12.24 7.97
C TYR A 202 9.65 -11.10 7.03
N THR A 203 9.67 -9.87 7.54
CA THR A 203 10.14 -8.70 6.77
C THR A 203 11.66 -8.74 6.62
N GLU A 204 12.38 -9.13 7.67
CA GLU A 204 13.83 -9.34 7.64
C GLU A 204 14.19 -10.43 6.62
N GLU A 205 13.51 -11.59 6.67
CA GLU A 205 13.72 -12.70 5.74
C GLU A 205 13.53 -12.24 4.27
N LEU A 206 12.41 -11.58 3.96
CA LEU A 206 12.13 -11.13 2.59
C LEU A 206 13.14 -10.08 2.11
N ASN A 207 13.47 -9.10 2.96
CA ASN A 207 14.48 -8.09 2.63
C ASN A 207 15.85 -8.72 2.32
N ASP A 208 16.27 -9.69 3.13
CA ASP A 208 17.52 -10.41 2.93
C ASP A 208 17.52 -11.25 1.64
N MET A 209 16.41 -11.90 1.33
CA MET A 209 16.24 -12.66 0.10
C MET A 209 16.34 -11.75 -1.14
N LEU A 210 15.64 -10.61 -1.13
CA LEU A 210 15.70 -9.63 -2.21
C LEU A 210 17.14 -9.13 -2.44
N ARG A 211 17.87 -8.81 -1.38
CA ARG A 211 19.27 -8.36 -1.47
C ARG A 211 20.19 -9.46 -1.99
N LYS A 212 20.03 -10.71 -1.52
CA LYS A 212 20.81 -11.87 -1.97
C LYS A 212 20.59 -12.19 -3.44
N THR A 213 19.40 -11.89 -3.97
CA THR A 213 19.08 -12.06 -5.41
C THR A 213 19.42 -10.81 -6.26
N GLY A 214 20.09 -9.81 -5.68
CA GLY A 214 20.59 -8.62 -6.39
C GLY A 214 19.58 -7.48 -6.54
N HIS A 215 18.40 -7.58 -5.90
CA HIS A 215 17.40 -6.51 -5.93
C HIS A 215 17.72 -5.41 -4.91
N LYS A 216 17.29 -4.18 -5.21
CA LYS A 216 17.42 -3.04 -4.30
C LYS A 216 16.33 -3.12 -3.24
N SER A 217 16.73 -3.42 -2.01
CA SER A 217 15.85 -3.52 -0.86
C SER A 217 16.53 -3.01 0.40
N GLU A 218 15.79 -2.26 1.20
CA GLU A 218 16.22 -1.71 2.48
C GLU A 218 15.14 -1.96 3.54
N LEU A 219 15.56 -2.30 4.75
CA LEU A 219 14.69 -2.39 5.93
C LEU A 219 15.13 -1.37 6.97
N VAL A 220 14.22 -0.45 7.29
CA VAL A 220 14.37 0.50 8.40
C VAL A 220 13.53 -0.01 9.58
N LYS A 221 14.21 -0.41 10.65
CA LYS A 221 13.57 -0.78 11.91
C LYS A 221 13.21 0.48 12.70
N ILE A 222 11.97 0.58 13.14
CA ILE A 222 11.49 1.70 13.96
C ILE A 222 11.54 1.27 15.43
N PRO A 223 12.48 1.80 16.24
CA PRO A 223 12.64 1.38 17.64
C PRO A 223 11.35 1.54 18.43
N ASP A 224 11.00 0.52 19.21
CA ASP A 224 9.86 0.48 20.13
C ASP A 224 8.49 0.71 19.49
N ALA A 225 8.41 0.90 18.18
CA ALA A 225 7.15 1.07 17.49
C ALA A 225 6.36 -0.24 17.44
N GLN A 226 5.07 -0.11 17.69
CA GLN A 226 4.09 -1.17 17.57
C GLN A 226 3.51 -1.21 16.15
N HIS A 227 2.63 -2.18 15.89
CA HIS A 227 1.89 -2.29 14.62
C HIS A 227 1.10 -1.03 14.29
N ALA A 228 1.03 -0.67 13.00
CA ALA A 228 0.28 0.47 12.48
C ALA A 228 0.80 1.83 13.01
N PHE A 229 2.10 1.95 13.20
CA PHE A 229 2.78 3.16 13.66
C PHE A 229 2.65 4.36 12.70
N ILE A 230 2.21 4.11 11.47
CA ILE A 230 2.10 5.10 10.39
C ILE A 230 0.71 5.73 10.28
N LEU A 231 -0.28 5.24 11.02
CA LEU A 231 -1.66 5.69 10.88
C LEU A 231 -1.92 6.93 11.73
N TYR A 232 -2.36 8.00 11.07
CA TYR A 232 -2.88 9.19 11.75
C TYR A 232 -4.16 8.86 12.51
N ASP A 233 -4.40 9.61 13.60
CA ASP A 233 -5.60 9.47 14.46
C ASP A 233 -5.75 8.06 15.05
N TYR A 234 -4.66 7.35 15.28
CA TYR A 234 -4.71 5.96 15.78
C TYR A 234 -3.92 5.79 17.08
N LYS A 235 -2.77 5.13 17.06
CA LYS A 235 -2.00 4.77 18.27
C LYS A 235 -1.02 5.83 18.72
N TYR A 236 -0.46 6.56 17.78
CA TYR A 236 0.61 7.51 18.02
C TYR A 236 0.14 8.94 17.77
N PRO A 237 0.73 9.94 18.47
CA PRO A 237 0.48 11.34 18.14
C PRO A 237 0.79 11.63 16.68
N ASP A 238 0.06 12.58 16.09
CA ASP A 238 0.24 12.93 14.68
C ASP A 238 1.64 13.42 14.34
N GLU A 239 2.30 14.11 15.29
CA GLU A 239 3.68 14.56 15.14
C GLU A 239 4.64 13.39 14.92
N TYR A 240 4.44 12.28 15.65
CA TYR A 240 5.23 11.06 15.47
C TYR A 240 5.02 10.44 14.09
N VAL A 241 3.77 10.36 13.65
CA VAL A 241 3.42 9.84 12.31
C VAL A 241 4.00 10.74 11.22
N THR A 242 3.92 12.05 11.42
CA THR A 242 4.47 13.07 10.52
C THR A 242 6.00 12.91 10.36
N ASP A 243 6.73 12.74 11.45
CA ASP A 243 8.18 12.53 11.41
C ASP A 243 8.55 11.29 10.57
N ILE A 244 7.78 10.21 10.66
CA ILE A 244 8.00 9.01 9.86
C ILE A 244 7.64 9.27 8.38
N MET A 245 6.54 9.97 8.11
CA MET A 245 6.16 10.35 6.75
C MET A 245 7.22 11.25 6.10
N ASP A 246 7.81 12.19 6.84
CA ASP A 246 8.90 13.05 6.36
C ASP A 246 10.17 12.27 6.03
N ARG A 247 10.48 11.23 6.81
CA ARG A 247 11.57 10.30 6.50
C ARG A 247 11.30 9.51 5.21
N ILE A 248 10.06 9.05 5.01
CA ILE A 248 9.65 8.38 3.78
C ILE A 248 9.78 9.34 2.59
N ILE A 249 9.28 10.57 2.70
CA ILE A 249 9.38 11.61 1.65
C ILE A 249 10.84 11.93 1.34
N THR A 250 11.67 12.06 2.37
CA THR A 250 13.12 12.28 2.21
C THR A 250 13.77 11.14 1.44
N TYR A 251 13.45 9.89 1.78
CA TYR A 251 13.95 8.71 1.07
C TYR A 251 13.50 8.70 -0.41
N ILE A 252 12.23 8.95 -0.66
CA ILE A 252 11.68 9.03 -2.02
C ILE A 252 12.46 10.08 -2.83
N ASN A 253 12.64 11.26 -2.28
CA ASN A 253 13.33 12.37 -2.95
C ASN A 253 14.81 12.11 -3.20
N ALA A 254 15.50 11.39 -2.32
CA ALA A 254 16.93 11.11 -2.41
C ALA A 254 17.26 9.91 -3.31
N GLU A 255 16.46 8.85 -3.21
CA GLU A 255 16.81 7.54 -3.73
C GLU A 255 15.97 7.11 -4.94
N LEU A 256 14.81 7.76 -5.17
CA LEU A 256 13.85 7.32 -6.18
C LEU A 256 13.62 8.33 -7.31
N LYS A 257 14.28 9.47 -7.27
CA LYS A 257 14.27 10.47 -8.39
C LYS A 257 15.23 10.14 -9.49
#